data_b37820e1da266f46dcf8c05e421d4b89
#
_entry.id   b37820e1da266f46dcf8c05e421d4b89
#
_cell.length_a   1.000
_cell.length_b   1.000
_cell.length_c   1.000
_cell.angle_alpha   90.00
_cell.angle_beta   90.00
_cell.angle_gamma   90.00
#
_symmetry.space_group_name_H-M   'P 1'
#
loop_
_entity.id
_entity.type
_entity.pdbx_description
1 polymer ?
#
loop_
_entity_poly.entity_id
_entity_poly.type
_entity_poly.pdbx_seq_one_letter_code
_entity_poly.pdbx_strand_id
1 'polypeptide(L)'
;MRSVPLAEASRFGILNTNPDNTIYEFEEKPAKPKSTNASMGIYCFNWQVLRDALIADEENPSSANDFGKNIIPSLLADGHKMMAYPFDGYWKDVGTIDSLWEANMDLLGEHPAINLNESEMKIYSRNEPLPPTYFGKQSFVENSIITT
;
A
#
# COMPACT_ATOMS: atom_id res chain seq x y z
N MET A 1 -1.06 -9.35 0.73
CA MET A 1 -0.17 -9.38 -0.45
C MET A 1 -0.95 -9.25 -1.73
N ARG A 2 -0.34 -8.70 -2.76
CA ARG A 2 -0.85 -8.62 -4.13
C ARG A 2 0.14 -9.29 -5.08
N SER A 3 -0.34 -10.09 -6.04
CA SER A 3 0.53 -10.58 -7.11
C SER A 3 0.78 -9.45 -8.11
N VAL A 4 2.04 -9.22 -8.44
CA VAL A 4 2.49 -8.20 -9.40
C VAL A 4 3.32 -8.84 -10.52
N PRO A 5 3.45 -8.19 -11.69
CA PRO A 5 4.37 -8.67 -12.73
C PRO A 5 5.81 -8.78 -12.19
N LEU A 6 6.52 -9.83 -12.57
CA LEU A 6 7.89 -10.06 -12.10
C LEU A 6 8.84 -8.88 -12.41
N ALA A 7 8.61 -8.20 -13.54
CA ALA A 7 9.38 -7.01 -13.94
C ALA A 7 9.23 -5.83 -12.95
N GLU A 8 8.13 -5.77 -12.22
CA GLU A 8 7.85 -4.72 -11.24
C GLU A 8 8.16 -5.14 -9.79
N ALA A 9 8.32 -6.44 -9.55
CA ALA A 9 8.44 -6.99 -8.20
C ALA A 9 9.63 -6.41 -7.42
N SER A 10 10.71 -6.02 -8.09
CA SER A 10 11.87 -5.36 -7.45
C SER A 10 11.58 -3.98 -6.84
N ARG A 11 10.41 -3.40 -7.10
CA ARG A 11 9.98 -2.12 -6.51
C ARG A 11 9.37 -2.26 -5.13
N PHE A 12 9.00 -3.48 -4.74
CA PHE A 12 8.22 -3.79 -3.54
C PHE A 12 8.99 -4.69 -2.57
N GLY A 13 8.53 -4.72 -1.33
CA GLY A 13 8.85 -5.81 -0.43
C GLY A 13 8.20 -7.09 -0.93
N ILE A 14 8.97 -8.17 -1.05
CA ILE A 14 8.52 -9.45 -1.60
C ILE A 14 8.37 -10.48 -0.50
N LEU A 15 7.22 -11.13 -0.51
CA LEU A 15 6.86 -12.19 0.43
C LEU A 15 7.10 -13.56 -0.21
N ASN A 16 7.93 -14.38 0.41
CA ASN A 16 8.11 -15.77 0.05
C ASN A 16 7.31 -16.63 1.03
N THR A 17 6.31 -17.36 0.52
CA THR A 17 5.32 -18.07 1.32
C THR A 17 5.27 -19.55 1.04
N ASN A 18 4.92 -20.32 2.06
CA ASN A 18 4.49 -21.70 1.91
C ASN A 18 3.10 -21.79 1.26
N PRO A 19 2.66 -22.98 0.82
CA PRO A 19 1.31 -23.17 0.22
C PRO A 19 0.15 -22.77 1.14
N ASP A 20 0.36 -22.74 2.47
CA ASP A 20 -0.62 -22.30 3.47
C ASP A 20 -0.59 -20.79 3.72
N ASN A 21 0.14 -20.03 2.92
CA ASN A 21 0.39 -18.58 3.07
C ASN A 21 1.22 -18.19 4.29
N THR A 22 1.86 -19.14 5.00
CA THR A 22 2.85 -18.77 6.02
C THR A 22 4.07 -18.15 5.36
N ILE A 23 4.47 -16.97 5.81
CA ILE A 23 5.65 -16.26 5.31
C ILE A 23 6.89 -16.89 5.94
N TYR A 24 7.84 -17.33 5.13
CA TYR A 24 9.14 -17.83 5.60
C TYR A 24 10.29 -16.87 5.30
N GLU A 25 10.09 -15.92 4.39
CA GLU A 25 11.11 -14.94 4.02
C GLU A 25 10.46 -13.65 3.53
N PHE A 26 11.04 -12.53 3.88
CA PHE A 26 10.69 -11.21 3.38
C PHE A 26 11.93 -10.53 2.79
N GLU A 27 11.82 -10.03 1.58
CA GLU A 27 12.91 -9.37 0.86
C GLU A 27 12.50 -7.94 0.51
N GLU A 28 13.14 -6.94 1.09
CA GLU A 28 12.82 -5.52 0.77
C GLU A 28 13.49 -5.11 -0.54
N LYS A 29 12.69 -4.85 -1.57
CA LYS A 29 13.10 -4.38 -2.90
C LYS A 29 14.28 -5.17 -3.49
N PRO A 30 14.15 -6.49 -3.61
CA PRO A 30 15.25 -7.34 -4.08
C PRO A 30 15.54 -7.08 -5.56
N ALA A 31 16.83 -7.04 -5.93
CA ALA A 31 17.24 -6.89 -7.33
C ALA A 31 16.80 -8.10 -8.19
N LYS A 32 16.64 -9.26 -7.57
CA LYS A 32 16.17 -10.51 -8.20
C LYS A 32 15.11 -11.16 -7.32
N PRO A 33 13.85 -10.75 -7.44
CA PRO A 33 12.77 -11.27 -6.61
C PRO A 33 12.53 -12.77 -6.85
N LYS A 34 12.35 -13.52 -5.77
CA LYS A 34 12.08 -14.97 -5.82
C LYS A 34 10.60 -15.27 -6.07
N SER A 35 9.71 -14.33 -5.79
CA SER A 35 8.28 -14.47 -6.04
C SER A 35 7.67 -13.17 -6.57
N THR A 36 6.39 -13.23 -6.95
CA THR A 36 5.60 -12.08 -7.42
C THR A 36 4.67 -11.53 -6.33
N ASN A 37 4.77 -12.03 -5.10
CA ASN A 37 3.90 -11.66 -3.98
C ASN A 37 4.39 -10.37 -3.32
N ALA A 38 3.90 -9.23 -3.80
CA ALA A 38 4.26 -7.93 -3.26
C ALA A 38 3.55 -7.64 -1.93
N SER A 39 4.29 -7.10 -0.99
CA SER A 39 3.72 -6.46 0.20
C SER A 39 2.99 -5.20 -0.21
N MET A 40 1.79 -5.02 0.34
CA MET A 40 0.97 -3.83 0.11
C MET A 40 1.26 -2.71 1.13
N GLY A 41 2.20 -2.93 2.06
CA GLY A 41 2.45 -1.99 3.16
C GLY A 41 1.33 -1.94 4.20
N ILE A 42 0.43 -2.92 4.20
CA ILE A 42 -0.72 -3.00 5.11
C ILE A 42 -0.55 -4.23 5.98
N TYR A 43 -0.50 -4.02 7.30
CA TYR A 43 -0.19 -5.06 8.26
C TYR A 43 -1.16 -5.06 9.42
N CYS A 44 -1.49 -6.25 9.93
CA CYS A 44 -2.21 -6.45 11.19
C CYS A 44 -1.31 -7.20 12.17
N PHE A 45 -1.09 -6.64 13.35
CA PHE A 45 -0.24 -7.21 14.38
C PHE A 45 -1.01 -7.43 15.68
N ASN A 46 -0.56 -8.41 16.47
CA ASN A 46 -0.81 -8.38 17.89
C ASN A 46 -0.09 -7.16 18.48
N TRP A 47 -0.83 -6.33 19.23
CA TRP A 47 -0.28 -5.06 19.74
C TRP A 47 0.97 -5.25 20.62
N GLN A 48 0.98 -6.24 21.48
CA GLN A 48 2.14 -6.48 22.37
C GLN A 48 3.39 -6.82 21.55
N VAL A 49 3.24 -7.71 20.56
CA VAL A 49 4.36 -8.09 19.67
C VAL A 49 4.88 -6.88 18.89
N LEU A 50 3.99 -6.09 18.32
CA LEU A 50 4.38 -4.89 17.59
C LEU A 50 5.09 -3.87 18.49
N ARG A 51 4.51 -3.58 19.65
CA ARG A 51 5.08 -2.64 20.61
C ARG A 51 6.50 -3.04 21.01
N ASP A 52 6.68 -4.30 21.39
CA ASP A 52 7.97 -4.77 21.86
C ASP A 52 9.02 -4.77 20.74
N ALA A 53 8.62 -5.12 19.51
CA ALA A 53 9.48 -5.02 18.33
C ALA A 53 9.88 -3.58 18.01
N LEU A 54 8.94 -2.62 18.08
CA LEU A 54 9.22 -1.20 17.82
C LEU A 54 10.15 -0.59 18.87
N ILE A 55 9.98 -0.94 20.15
CA ILE A 55 10.88 -0.47 21.23
C ILE A 55 12.29 -1.03 21.01
N ALA A 56 12.40 -2.33 20.74
CA ALA A 56 13.69 -2.95 20.48
C ALA A 56 14.39 -2.38 19.23
N ASP A 57 13.64 -2.05 18.20
CA ASP A 57 14.16 -1.45 16.98
C ASP A 57 14.64 -0.01 17.20
N GLU A 58 13.92 0.80 18.00
CA GLU A 58 14.29 2.17 18.37
C GLU A 58 15.59 2.21 19.21
N GLU A 59 15.83 1.19 20.04
CA GLU A 59 17.06 1.05 20.83
C GLU A 59 18.25 0.61 19.97
N ASN A 60 18.03 0.16 18.74
CA ASN A 60 19.09 -0.28 17.82
C ASN A 60 19.64 0.87 16.97
N PRO A 61 20.83 1.41 17.25
CA PRO A 61 21.38 2.55 16.52
C PRO A 61 21.71 2.24 15.06
N SER A 62 21.71 0.98 14.64
CA SER A 62 21.92 0.57 13.24
C SER A 62 20.62 0.37 12.47
N SER A 63 19.46 0.49 13.11
CA SER A 63 18.17 0.37 12.45
C SER A 63 17.88 1.59 11.57
N ALA A 64 17.16 1.36 10.47
CA ALA A 64 16.58 2.40 9.64
C ALA A 64 15.14 2.76 10.08
N ASN A 65 14.62 2.15 11.15
CA ASN A 65 13.24 2.27 11.66
C ASN A 65 12.21 2.00 10.56
N ASP A 66 12.45 0.96 9.77
CA ASP A 66 11.66 0.61 8.59
C ASP A 66 11.02 -0.77 8.75
N PHE A 67 9.73 -0.90 8.45
CA PHE A 67 9.02 -2.17 8.59
C PHE A 67 9.61 -3.28 7.72
N GLY A 68 9.93 -2.97 6.47
CA GLY A 68 10.42 -3.96 5.50
C GLY A 68 11.89 -4.34 5.74
N LYS A 69 12.72 -3.39 6.19
CA LYS A 69 14.15 -3.62 6.40
C LYS A 69 14.49 -4.17 7.78
N ASN A 70 13.72 -3.79 8.79
CA ASN A 70 14.04 -4.06 10.19
C ASN A 70 12.95 -4.89 10.89
N ILE A 71 11.74 -4.37 11.06
CA ILE A 71 10.72 -4.97 11.92
C ILE A 71 10.28 -6.35 11.43
N ILE A 72 9.89 -6.49 10.17
CA ILE A 72 9.40 -7.76 9.63
C ILE A 72 10.48 -8.83 9.59
N PRO A 73 11.71 -8.54 9.09
CA PRO A 73 12.79 -9.51 9.13
C PRO A 73 13.18 -9.94 10.56
N SER A 74 13.22 -9.01 11.51
CA SER A 74 13.50 -9.33 12.92
C SER A 74 12.47 -10.26 13.50
N LEU A 75 11.18 -9.94 13.36
CA LEU A 75 10.10 -10.79 13.86
C LEU A 75 10.09 -12.18 13.21
N LEU A 76 10.46 -12.29 11.93
CA LEU A 76 10.63 -13.60 11.28
C LEU A 76 11.82 -14.37 11.86
N ALA A 77 12.94 -13.69 12.11
CA ALA A 77 14.14 -14.29 12.72
C ALA A 77 13.87 -14.79 14.15
N ASP A 78 13.03 -14.07 14.90
CA ASP A 78 12.58 -14.42 16.24
C ASP A 78 11.54 -15.57 16.25
N GLY A 79 11.17 -16.08 15.09
CA GLY A 79 10.26 -17.22 14.95
C GLY A 79 8.77 -16.85 15.08
N HIS A 80 8.41 -15.59 14.98
CA HIS A 80 7.00 -15.20 14.97
C HIS A 80 6.29 -15.70 13.71
N LYS A 81 5.11 -16.29 13.92
CA LYS A 81 4.28 -16.77 12.81
C LYS A 81 3.66 -15.58 12.08
N MET A 82 3.97 -15.43 10.82
CA MET A 82 3.40 -14.43 9.93
C MET A 82 2.63 -15.10 8.79
N MET A 83 1.48 -14.52 8.46
CA MET A 83 0.62 -15.02 7.40
C MET A 83 0.42 -13.94 6.34
N ALA A 84 0.51 -14.31 5.08
CA ALA A 84 0.18 -13.45 3.97
C ALA A 84 -1.30 -13.59 3.62
N TYR A 85 -2.02 -12.46 3.59
CA TYR A 85 -3.41 -12.42 3.12
C TYR A 85 -3.43 -12.07 1.63
N PRO A 86 -3.87 -12.96 0.72
CA PRO A 86 -4.07 -12.63 -0.69
C PRO A 86 -5.20 -11.62 -0.84
N PHE A 87 -4.90 -10.47 -1.44
CA PHE A 87 -5.88 -9.43 -1.72
C PHE A 87 -6.18 -9.38 -3.21
N ASP A 88 -7.46 -9.46 -3.56
CA ASP A 88 -7.96 -9.47 -4.94
C ASP A 88 -8.83 -8.25 -5.25
N GLY A 89 -8.57 -7.12 -4.61
CA GLY A 89 -9.24 -5.85 -4.88
C GLY A 89 -8.37 -4.87 -5.66
N TYR A 90 -8.89 -3.68 -5.89
CA TYR A 90 -8.08 -2.58 -6.42
C TYR A 90 -6.99 -2.19 -5.42
N TRP A 91 -5.76 -2.13 -5.89
CA TRP A 91 -4.61 -1.62 -5.15
C TRP A 91 -3.64 -0.97 -6.12
N LYS A 92 -3.19 0.23 -5.80
CA LYS A 92 -2.21 0.98 -6.59
C LYS A 92 -1.16 1.58 -5.65
N ASP A 93 0.11 1.32 -5.95
CA ASP A 93 1.22 2.01 -5.32
C ASP A 93 1.47 3.32 -6.07
N VAL A 94 1.43 4.44 -5.36
CA VAL A 94 1.59 5.80 -5.94
C VAL A 94 2.99 6.37 -5.69
N GLY A 95 3.99 5.52 -5.66
CA GLY A 95 5.38 5.89 -5.41
C GLY A 95 6.07 6.70 -6.53
N THR A 96 5.44 6.92 -7.68
CA THR A 96 5.94 7.73 -8.79
C THR A 96 4.88 8.71 -9.28
N ILE A 97 5.29 9.78 -9.99
CA ILE A 97 4.35 10.76 -10.57
C ILE A 97 3.42 10.08 -11.57
N ASP A 98 3.94 9.18 -12.39
CA ASP A 98 3.13 8.45 -13.39
C ASP A 98 2.07 7.57 -12.70
N SER A 99 2.44 6.82 -11.65
CA SER A 99 1.48 5.99 -10.92
C SER A 99 0.44 6.82 -10.15
N LEU A 100 0.81 8.02 -9.67
CA LEU A 100 -0.14 8.96 -9.08
C LEU A 100 -1.14 9.46 -10.11
N TRP A 101 -0.67 9.84 -11.30
CA TRP A 101 -1.53 10.26 -12.40
C TRP A 101 -2.48 9.13 -12.83
N GLU A 102 -1.97 7.93 -13.05
CA GLU A 102 -2.78 6.75 -13.38
C GLU A 102 -3.83 6.46 -12.31
N ALA A 103 -3.47 6.53 -11.01
CA ALA A 103 -4.42 6.32 -9.92
C ALA A 103 -5.57 7.34 -9.94
N ASN A 104 -5.29 8.59 -10.34
CA ASN A 104 -6.35 9.59 -10.53
C ASN A 104 -7.22 9.27 -11.76
N MET A 105 -6.62 8.78 -12.85
CA MET A 105 -7.39 8.36 -14.03
C MET A 105 -8.27 7.15 -13.77
N ASP A 106 -7.85 6.22 -12.91
CA ASP A 106 -8.62 5.04 -12.49
C ASP A 106 -9.93 5.41 -11.75
N LEU A 107 -10.07 6.65 -11.28
CA LEU A 107 -11.27 7.17 -10.62
C LEU A 107 -12.30 7.75 -11.59
N LEU A 108 -11.95 7.90 -12.87
CA LEU A 108 -12.81 8.51 -13.88
C LEU A 108 -13.62 7.45 -14.62
N GLY A 109 -14.66 7.91 -15.34
CA GLY A 109 -15.50 7.07 -16.19
C GLY A 109 -16.79 6.61 -15.51
N GLU A 110 -17.60 5.88 -16.27
CA GLU A 110 -18.90 5.36 -15.80
C GLU A 110 -18.76 4.24 -14.76
N HIS A 111 -17.65 3.49 -14.81
CA HIS A 111 -17.35 2.38 -13.93
C HIS A 111 -15.94 2.52 -13.35
N PRO A 112 -15.72 3.47 -12.43
CA PRO A 112 -14.41 3.69 -11.84
C PRO A 112 -13.95 2.46 -11.02
N ALA A 113 -12.64 2.26 -10.93
CA ALA A 113 -12.05 1.17 -10.17
C ALA A 113 -12.36 1.26 -8.65
N ILE A 114 -12.60 2.48 -8.15
CA ILE A 114 -13.05 2.76 -6.78
C ILE A 114 -14.22 3.75 -6.84
N ASN A 115 -15.28 3.47 -6.08
CA ASN A 115 -16.38 4.40 -5.89
C ASN A 115 -16.08 5.32 -4.69
N LEU A 116 -15.77 6.59 -4.96
CA LEU A 116 -15.54 7.59 -3.91
C LEU A 116 -16.83 8.04 -3.18
N ASN A 117 -18.00 7.73 -3.75
CA ASN A 117 -19.29 8.10 -3.20
C ASN A 117 -19.97 6.94 -2.44
N GLU A 118 -19.19 5.97 -1.95
CA GLU A 118 -19.73 4.84 -1.21
C GLU A 118 -20.38 5.30 0.10
N SER A 119 -21.68 5.05 0.23
CA SER A 119 -22.45 5.52 1.38
C SER A 119 -22.26 4.68 2.64
N GLU A 120 -21.96 3.39 2.48
CA GLU A 120 -21.77 2.46 3.60
C GLU A 120 -20.37 2.56 4.21
N MET A 121 -19.38 3.02 3.43
CA MET A 121 -18.01 3.19 3.89
C MET A 121 -17.51 4.60 3.59
N LYS A 122 -17.97 5.57 4.40
CA LYS A 122 -17.58 6.96 4.24
C LYS A 122 -16.11 7.18 4.60
N ILE A 123 -15.38 7.84 3.70
CA ILE A 123 -14.02 8.31 3.96
C ILE A 123 -14.10 9.71 4.57
N TYR A 124 -13.64 9.83 5.81
CA TYR A 124 -13.58 11.11 6.50
C TYR A 124 -12.20 11.72 6.35
N SER A 125 -12.16 12.96 5.90
CA SER A 125 -10.95 13.76 5.83
C SER A 125 -11.20 15.15 6.39
N ARG A 126 -10.12 15.89 6.70
CA ARG A 126 -10.24 17.30 7.04
C ARG A 126 -10.60 18.08 5.77
N ASN A 127 -11.83 18.56 5.70
CA ASN A 127 -12.28 19.45 4.63
C ASN A 127 -12.20 20.89 5.10
N GLU A 128 -11.41 21.70 4.43
CA GLU A 128 -11.45 23.14 4.60
C GLU A 128 -12.54 23.72 3.69
N PRO A 129 -13.41 24.61 4.19
CA PRO A 129 -14.41 25.24 3.36
C PRO A 129 -13.71 26.17 2.34
N LEU A 130 -13.67 25.73 1.09
CA LEU A 130 -13.14 26.51 -0.02
C LEU A 130 -14.31 27.14 -0.81
N PRO A 131 -14.07 28.27 -1.51
CA PRO A 131 -15.09 28.81 -2.40
C PRO A 131 -15.38 27.82 -3.53
N PRO A 132 -16.62 27.84 -4.10
CA PRO A 132 -16.98 26.95 -5.18
C PRO A 132 -16.11 27.17 -6.42
N THR A 133 -15.84 26.08 -7.14
CA THR A 133 -15.12 26.13 -8.40
C THR A 133 -15.89 26.95 -9.42
N TYR A 134 -15.24 27.92 -10.08
CA TYR A 134 -15.84 28.77 -11.11
C TYR A 134 -15.38 28.34 -12.50
N PHE A 135 -16.34 28.13 -13.40
CA PHE A 135 -16.12 27.86 -14.82
C PHE A 135 -16.43 29.11 -15.66
N GLY A 136 -15.46 29.60 -16.42
CA GLY A 136 -15.62 30.73 -17.31
C GLY A 136 -16.42 30.38 -18.58
N LYS A 137 -16.72 31.39 -19.41
CA LYS A 137 -17.60 31.26 -20.60
C LYS A 137 -17.12 30.26 -21.67
N GLN A 138 -15.84 29.94 -21.72
CA GLN A 138 -15.22 29.02 -22.71
C GLN A 138 -14.71 27.73 -22.09
N SER A 139 -15.14 27.41 -20.87
CA SER A 139 -14.75 26.18 -20.23
C SER A 139 -15.51 25.01 -20.83
N PHE A 140 -14.77 23.94 -21.06
CA PHE A 140 -15.29 22.63 -21.43
C PHE A 140 -14.81 21.62 -20.40
N VAL A 141 -15.72 20.82 -19.90
CA VAL A 141 -15.42 19.79 -18.87
C VAL A 141 -16.07 18.50 -19.32
N GLU A 142 -15.27 17.45 -19.47
CA GLU A 142 -15.71 16.12 -19.82
C GLU A 142 -14.92 15.09 -19.01
N ASN A 143 -15.56 14.04 -18.54
CA ASN A 143 -14.96 12.90 -17.84
C ASN A 143 -13.95 13.34 -16.76
N SER A 144 -14.39 14.18 -15.83
CA SER A 144 -13.54 14.81 -14.82
C SER A 144 -14.19 14.77 -13.45
N ILE A 145 -13.36 14.65 -12.40
CA ILE A 145 -13.76 14.89 -11.00
C ILE A 145 -13.23 16.27 -10.62
N ILE A 146 -14.13 17.15 -10.19
CA ILE A 146 -13.80 18.51 -9.79
C ILE A 146 -14.20 18.70 -8.35
N THR A 147 -13.23 19.08 -7.53
CA THR A 147 -13.44 19.33 -6.10
C THR A 147 -13.28 20.82 -5.81
N THR A 148 -13.90 21.30 -4.74
CA THR A 148 -13.70 22.63 -4.17
C THR A 148 -12.61 22.57 -3.12
#